data_b763890548b81199e69af4c58b83a980
#
_entry.id   b763890548b81199e69af4c58b83a980
#
_cell.length_a   1.000
_cell.length_b   1.000
_cell.length_c   1.000
_cell.angle_alpha   90.00
_cell.angle_beta   90.00
_cell.angle_gamma   90.00
#
_symmetry.space_group_name_H-M   'P 1'
#
loop_
_entity.id
_entity.type
_entity.pdbx_description
1 polymer ?
#
loop_
_entity_poly.entity_id
_entity_poly.type
_entity_poly.pdbx_seq_one_letter_code
_entity_poly.pdbx_strand_id
1 'polypeptide(L)'
;MAKGWSIDPSDFMEVAEKDLTELQREIATTALQAIISGSPVDEGTYKGNHRVTVDEQTLLFDSERDDPIGTETLLEGATTIATVTGPYHNIVIQNNAPYGERLENGHSQQAPIGVYGVAFGDVVEKYGR
;
A
#
# COMPACT_ATOMS: atom_id res chain seq x y z
N MET A 1 -45.89 -12.32 1.77
CA MET A 1 -44.95 -11.33 1.26
C MET A 1 -44.15 -10.70 2.38
N ALA A 2 -42.90 -10.51 2.13
CA ALA A 2 -42.02 -9.87 3.13
C ALA A 2 -42.52 -8.47 3.44
N LYS A 3 -42.48 -8.13 4.68
CA LYS A 3 -42.86 -6.83 5.17
C LYS A 3 -41.64 -5.95 5.36
N GLY A 4 -41.86 -4.68 5.50
CA GLY A 4 -40.83 -3.73 5.73
C GLY A 4 -39.94 -3.64 4.52
N TRP A 5 -38.87 -4.34 4.58
CA TRP A 5 -37.88 -4.25 3.51
C TRP A 5 -37.32 -5.63 3.19
N SER A 6 -36.96 -5.78 1.96
CA SER A 6 -36.19 -6.93 1.53
C SER A 6 -35.17 -6.48 0.50
N ILE A 7 -34.01 -7.10 0.52
CA ILE A 7 -32.92 -6.78 -0.38
C ILE A 7 -32.69 -7.99 -1.28
N ASP A 8 -32.66 -7.75 -2.59
CA ASP A 8 -32.27 -8.77 -3.52
C ASP A 8 -30.84 -9.22 -3.19
N PRO A 9 -30.59 -10.53 -3.06
CA PRO A 9 -29.25 -11.00 -2.73
C PRO A 9 -28.15 -10.46 -3.65
N SER A 10 -28.43 -10.27 -4.94
CA SER A 10 -27.42 -9.72 -5.85
C SER A 10 -27.15 -8.25 -5.56
N ASP A 11 -28.16 -7.47 -5.18
CA ASP A 11 -27.95 -6.07 -4.79
C ASP A 11 -27.15 -5.98 -3.50
N PHE A 12 -27.44 -6.87 -2.54
CA PHE A 12 -26.67 -6.94 -1.29
C PHE A 12 -25.20 -7.26 -1.57
N MET A 13 -24.95 -8.22 -2.46
CA MET A 13 -23.57 -8.59 -2.82
C MET A 13 -22.84 -7.44 -3.48
N GLU A 14 -23.49 -6.69 -4.35
CA GLU A 14 -22.90 -5.49 -4.96
C GLU A 14 -22.48 -4.47 -3.91
N VAL A 15 -23.32 -4.18 -2.95
CA VAL A 15 -23.03 -3.22 -1.88
C VAL A 15 -21.86 -3.72 -1.02
N ALA A 16 -21.88 -5.00 -0.64
CA ALA A 16 -20.82 -5.58 0.17
C ALA A 16 -19.47 -5.55 -0.57
N GLU A 17 -19.46 -5.87 -1.86
CA GLU A 17 -18.23 -5.84 -2.65
C GLU A 17 -17.69 -4.42 -2.80
N LYS A 18 -18.58 -3.44 -2.97
CA LYS A 18 -18.17 -2.05 -3.05
C LYS A 18 -17.53 -1.58 -1.74
N ASP A 19 -18.14 -1.93 -0.61
CA ASP A 19 -17.60 -1.55 0.70
C ASP A 19 -16.24 -2.19 0.95
N LEU A 20 -16.09 -3.47 0.58
CA LEU A 20 -14.81 -4.17 0.71
C LEU A 20 -13.75 -3.57 -0.21
N THR A 21 -14.12 -3.15 -1.41
CA THR A 21 -13.21 -2.50 -2.34
C THR A 21 -12.70 -1.18 -1.76
N GLU A 22 -13.60 -0.37 -1.22
CA GLU A 22 -13.23 0.90 -0.60
C GLU A 22 -12.31 0.69 0.61
N LEU A 23 -12.62 -0.31 1.43
CA LEU A 23 -11.79 -0.65 2.58
C LEU A 23 -10.40 -1.11 2.15
N GLN A 24 -10.31 -1.96 1.12
CA GLN A 24 -9.04 -2.43 0.60
C GLN A 24 -8.18 -1.27 0.10
N ARG A 25 -8.78 -0.34 -0.65
CA ARG A 25 -8.07 0.85 -1.13
C ARG A 25 -7.57 1.70 0.02
N GLU A 26 -8.39 1.88 1.06
CA GLU A 26 -8.00 2.65 2.23
C GLU A 26 -6.83 2.01 2.98
N ILE A 27 -6.88 0.70 3.17
CA ILE A 27 -5.80 -0.05 3.82
C ILE A 27 -4.51 0.08 3.01
N ALA A 28 -4.59 -0.12 1.69
CA ALA A 28 -3.43 -0.03 0.81
C ALA A 28 -2.81 1.38 0.82
N THR A 29 -3.65 2.41 0.77
CA THR A 29 -3.18 3.79 0.81
C THR A 29 -2.52 4.12 2.15
N THR A 30 -3.12 3.65 3.25
CA THR A 30 -2.54 3.83 4.59
C THR A 30 -1.19 3.14 4.69
N ALA A 31 -1.08 1.92 4.17
CA ALA A 31 0.17 1.17 4.15
C ALA A 31 1.24 1.92 3.34
N LEU A 32 0.88 2.39 2.16
CA LEU A 32 1.82 3.13 1.31
C LEU A 32 2.31 4.41 1.99
N GLN A 33 1.42 5.16 2.61
CA GLN A 33 1.78 6.37 3.35
C GLN A 33 2.75 6.05 4.49
N ALA A 34 2.47 4.99 5.24
CA ALA A 34 3.34 4.58 6.35
C ALA A 34 4.71 4.14 5.85
N ILE A 35 4.77 3.41 4.74
CA ILE A 35 6.02 2.96 4.13
C ILE A 35 6.85 4.17 3.70
N ILE A 36 6.24 5.11 3.00
CA ILE A 36 6.93 6.30 2.52
C ILE A 36 7.42 7.16 3.69
N SER A 37 6.56 7.39 4.68
CA SER A 37 6.92 8.18 5.85
C SER A 37 8.02 7.53 6.69
N GLY A 38 8.05 6.20 6.74
CA GLY A 38 9.07 5.46 7.48
C GLY A 38 10.38 5.26 6.72
N SER A 39 10.43 5.63 5.44
CA SER A 39 11.65 5.49 4.65
C SER A 39 12.68 6.57 5.04
N PRO A 40 13.98 6.22 5.09
CA PRO A 40 15.02 7.20 5.42
C PRO A 40 14.98 8.42 4.49
N VAL A 41 15.14 9.60 5.09
CA VAL A 41 15.03 10.87 4.35
C VAL A 41 16.21 11.08 3.40
N ASP A 42 17.40 10.63 3.80
CA ASP A 42 18.63 10.74 2.99
C ASP A 42 18.70 9.66 1.91
N GLU A 43 17.72 8.78 1.84
CA GLU A 43 17.64 7.72 0.85
C GLU A 43 16.51 8.00 -0.15
N GLY A 44 16.62 9.12 -0.86
CA GLY A 44 15.57 9.54 -1.81
C GLY A 44 15.34 8.54 -2.92
N THR A 45 16.38 7.80 -3.34
CA THR A 45 16.24 6.74 -4.33
C THR A 45 15.43 5.56 -3.78
N TYR A 46 15.69 5.17 -2.53
CA TYR A 46 14.87 4.14 -1.89
C TYR A 46 13.44 4.62 -1.72
N LYS A 47 13.26 5.80 -1.12
CA LYS A 47 11.93 6.36 -0.88
C LYS A 47 11.14 6.51 -2.20
N GLY A 48 11.82 6.81 -3.30
CA GLY A 48 11.20 6.99 -4.61
C GLY A 48 10.89 5.69 -5.35
N ASN A 49 11.30 4.54 -4.84
CA ASN A 49 11.15 3.27 -5.54
C ASN A 49 10.18 2.29 -4.91
N HIS A 50 9.31 2.76 -4.04
CA HIS A 50 8.17 1.94 -3.61
C HIS A 50 7.17 1.86 -4.76
N ARG A 51 6.91 0.64 -5.21
CA ARG A 51 6.07 0.37 -6.38
C ARG A 51 4.77 -0.30 -5.94
N VAL A 52 3.68 0.14 -6.52
CA VAL A 52 2.36 -0.49 -6.29
C VAL A 52 1.92 -1.15 -7.58
N THR A 53 1.59 -2.43 -7.50
CA THR A 53 1.03 -3.20 -8.61
C THR A 53 -0.21 -3.93 -8.15
N VAL A 54 -1.02 -4.38 -9.12
CA VAL A 54 -2.26 -5.11 -8.84
C VAL A 54 -2.15 -6.48 -9.47
N ASP A 55 -2.30 -7.53 -8.64
CA ASP A 55 -2.28 -8.94 -9.05
C ASP A 55 -0.98 -9.42 -9.65
N GLU A 56 0.08 -8.65 -9.58
CA GLU A 56 1.39 -9.04 -10.09
C GLU A 56 2.50 -8.37 -9.29
N GLN A 57 3.70 -8.86 -9.48
CA GLN A 57 4.90 -8.22 -8.91
C GLN A 57 5.70 -7.57 -10.03
N THR A 58 6.58 -6.66 -9.67
CA THR A 58 7.46 -6.00 -10.62
C THR A 58 8.91 -6.14 -10.17
N LEU A 59 9.84 -6.07 -11.12
CA LEU A 59 11.27 -6.01 -10.81
C LEU A 59 11.85 -4.62 -11.06
N LEU A 60 10.99 -3.64 -11.32
CA LEU A 60 11.43 -2.28 -11.65
C LEU A 60 12.15 -1.62 -10.47
N PHE A 61 13.27 -1.04 -10.77
CA PHE A 61 14.02 -0.18 -9.86
C PHE A 61 14.74 0.89 -10.69
N ASP A 62 14.45 2.15 -10.37
CA ASP A 62 15.06 3.30 -11.06
C ASP A 62 16.10 3.92 -10.13
N SER A 63 17.37 3.63 -10.41
CA SER A 63 18.49 4.11 -9.60
C SER A 63 18.67 5.63 -9.68
N GLU A 64 18.08 6.27 -10.65
CA GLU A 64 18.20 7.72 -10.82
C GLU A 64 17.01 8.49 -10.24
N ARG A 65 15.98 7.79 -9.82
CA ARG A 65 14.82 8.44 -9.22
C ARG A 65 15.16 8.88 -7.80
N ASP A 66 15.00 10.18 -7.55
CA ASP A 66 15.24 10.77 -6.24
C ASP A 66 13.98 11.50 -5.82
N ASP A 67 13.28 10.96 -4.84
CA ASP A 67 12.03 11.52 -4.33
C ASP A 67 12.11 11.57 -2.80
N PRO A 68 12.91 12.50 -2.24
CA PRO A 68 13.18 12.51 -0.81
C PRO A 68 11.98 12.82 0.07
N ILE A 69 10.95 13.46 -0.48
CA ILE A 69 9.70 13.72 0.23
C ILE A 69 8.68 12.60 0.02
N GLY A 70 8.78 11.89 -1.10
CA GLY A 70 7.89 10.79 -1.42
C GLY A 70 6.60 11.21 -2.13
N THR A 71 6.49 12.46 -2.54
CA THR A 71 5.26 12.98 -3.13
C THR A 71 4.90 12.29 -4.44
N GLU A 72 5.86 12.14 -5.34
CA GLU A 72 5.63 11.47 -6.62
C GLU A 72 5.32 9.99 -6.43
N THR A 73 6.03 9.35 -5.53
CA THR A 73 5.85 7.93 -5.22
C THR A 73 4.47 7.69 -4.64
N LEU A 74 4.02 8.56 -3.74
CA LEU A 74 2.69 8.45 -3.17
C LEU A 74 1.62 8.66 -4.25
N LEU A 75 1.79 9.66 -5.11
CA LEU A 75 0.83 9.98 -6.16
C LEU A 75 0.69 8.82 -7.15
N GLU A 76 1.81 8.25 -7.60
CA GLU A 76 1.79 7.10 -8.51
C GLU A 76 1.11 5.89 -7.87
N GLY A 77 1.48 5.59 -6.64
CA GLY A 77 0.90 4.45 -5.92
C GLY A 77 -0.60 4.64 -5.67
N ALA A 78 -1.00 5.83 -5.25
CA ALA A 78 -2.40 6.14 -5.02
C ALA A 78 -3.22 6.04 -6.31
N THR A 79 -2.65 6.47 -7.43
CA THR A 79 -3.30 6.36 -8.73
C THR A 79 -3.53 4.89 -9.10
N THR A 80 -2.54 4.05 -8.89
CA THR A 80 -2.66 2.61 -9.13
C THR A 80 -3.72 1.98 -8.21
N ILE A 81 -3.70 2.32 -6.93
CA ILE A 81 -4.68 1.82 -5.97
C ILE A 81 -6.10 2.20 -6.40
N ALA A 82 -6.28 3.43 -6.90
CA ALA A 82 -7.59 3.91 -7.34
C ALA A 82 -8.15 3.14 -8.54
N THR A 83 -7.31 2.42 -9.29
CA THR A 83 -7.78 1.61 -10.42
C THR A 83 -8.39 0.28 -10.00
N VAL A 84 -8.22 -0.13 -8.75
CA VAL A 84 -8.72 -1.42 -8.28
C VAL A 84 -10.24 -1.38 -8.24
N THR A 85 -10.88 -2.34 -8.91
CA THR A 85 -12.32 -2.49 -8.95
C THR A 85 -12.67 -3.89 -8.45
N GLY A 86 -13.52 -3.94 -7.42
CA GLY A 86 -13.87 -5.19 -6.78
C GLY A 86 -12.82 -5.61 -5.73
N PRO A 87 -13.23 -6.44 -4.76
CA PRO A 87 -12.39 -6.80 -3.61
C PRO A 87 -11.49 -8.02 -3.85
N TYR A 88 -11.51 -8.59 -5.05
CA TYR A 88 -10.84 -9.86 -5.33
C TYR A 88 -9.48 -9.69 -5.98
N HIS A 89 -8.82 -8.55 -5.73
CA HIS A 89 -7.50 -8.25 -6.27
C HIS A 89 -6.47 -8.18 -5.16
N ASN A 90 -5.24 -8.50 -5.50
CA ASN A 90 -4.11 -8.32 -4.59
C ASN A 90 -3.41 -7.01 -4.94
N ILE A 91 -3.26 -6.15 -3.94
CA ILE A 91 -2.47 -4.93 -4.09
C ILE A 91 -1.09 -5.22 -3.50
N VAL A 92 -0.07 -5.09 -4.33
CA VAL A 92 1.32 -5.38 -3.94
C VAL A 92 2.08 -4.08 -3.81
N ILE A 93 2.75 -3.88 -2.68
CA ILE A 93 3.65 -2.76 -2.47
C ILE A 93 5.03 -3.35 -2.25
N GLN A 94 6.00 -2.94 -3.05
CA GLN A 94 7.34 -3.51 -2.98
C GLN A 94 8.40 -2.47 -3.36
N ASN A 95 9.63 -2.76 -2.96
CA ASN A 95 10.78 -1.94 -3.33
C ASN A 95 11.90 -2.88 -3.75
N ASN A 96 12.42 -2.69 -4.96
CA ASN A 96 13.43 -3.56 -5.54
C ASN A 96 14.84 -2.97 -5.45
N ALA A 97 15.05 -1.99 -4.59
CA ALA A 97 16.38 -1.44 -4.36
C ALA A 97 17.33 -2.54 -3.89
N PRO A 98 18.53 -2.62 -4.46
CA PRO A 98 19.50 -3.67 -4.08
C PRO A 98 19.83 -3.68 -2.59
N TYR A 99 19.75 -2.53 -1.92
CA TYR A 99 20.05 -2.38 -0.50
C TYR A 99 18.79 -2.40 0.39
N GLY A 100 17.63 -2.68 -0.20
CA GLY A 100 16.35 -2.63 0.53
C GLY A 100 16.30 -3.61 1.70
N GLU A 101 16.87 -4.80 1.53
CA GLU A 101 16.91 -5.79 2.59
C GLU A 101 17.71 -5.30 3.79
N ARG A 102 18.82 -4.60 3.56
CA ARG A 102 19.64 -4.03 4.65
C ARG A 102 18.85 -2.97 5.42
N LEU A 103 18.10 -2.13 4.71
CA LEU A 103 17.26 -1.11 5.37
C LEU A 103 16.18 -1.79 6.22
N GLU A 104 15.57 -2.84 5.72
CA GLU A 104 14.55 -3.57 6.45
C GLU A 104 15.12 -4.24 7.71
N ASN A 105 16.39 -4.62 7.68
CA ASN A 105 17.07 -5.23 8.80
C ASN A 105 17.69 -4.21 9.78
N GLY A 106 17.31 -2.92 9.64
CA GLY A 106 17.70 -1.91 10.61
C GLY A 106 19.07 -1.31 10.41
N HIS A 107 19.63 -1.37 9.20
CA HIS A 107 20.95 -0.80 8.91
C HIS A 107 20.92 0.70 8.60
N SER A 108 19.83 1.37 8.95
CA SER A 108 19.71 2.83 8.83
C SER A 108 19.36 3.42 10.20
N GLN A 109 20.04 4.50 10.57
CA GLN A 109 19.73 5.21 11.81
C GLN A 109 18.36 5.88 11.76
N GLN A 110 17.86 6.18 10.56
CA GLN A 110 16.54 6.79 10.38
C GLN A 110 15.42 5.74 10.36
N ALA A 111 15.76 4.48 10.16
CA ALA A 111 14.80 3.37 10.17
C ALA A 111 15.43 2.17 10.91
N PRO A 112 15.69 2.31 12.23
CA PRO A 112 16.46 1.31 12.98
C PRO A 112 15.75 -0.04 13.10
N ILE A 113 14.45 -0.11 12.88
CA ILE A 113 13.70 -1.36 12.95
C ILE A 113 13.02 -1.69 11.61
N GLY A 114 13.53 -1.09 10.52
CA GLY A 114 13.05 -1.36 9.18
C GLY A 114 11.97 -0.40 8.73
N VAL A 115 11.38 -0.69 7.59
CA VAL A 115 10.38 0.18 6.96
C VAL A 115 9.06 -0.57 6.76
N TYR A 116 9.09 -1.71 6.06
CA TYR A 116 7.87 -2.46 5.73
C TYR A 116 7.27 -3.13 6.96
N GLY A 117 8.11 -3.68 7.83
CA GLY A 117 7.65 -4.31 9.06
C GLY A 117 6.94 -3.33 9.98
N VAL A 118 7.47 -2.12 10.12
CA VAL A 118 6.87 -1.07 10.93
C VAL A 118 5.53 -0.64 10.34
N ALA A 119 5.49 -0.42 9.02
CA ALA A 119 4.25 -0.04 8.34
C ALA A 119 3.18 -1.13 8.47
N PHE A 120 3.57 -2.40 8.35
CA PHE A 120 2.66 -3.52 8.55
C PHE A 120 2.06 -3.51 9.95
N GLY A 121 2.91 -3.27 10.97
CA GLY A 121 2.44 -3.17 12.35
C GLY A 121 1.43 -2.05 12.55
N ASP A 122 1.67 -0.88 11.95
CA ASP A 122 0.76 0.25 12.02
C ASP A 122 -0.59 -0.07 11.38
N VAL A 123 -0.57 -0.74 10.23
CA VAL A 123 -1.80 -1.14 9.52
C VAL A 123 -2.59 -2.15 10.34
N VAL A 124 -1.91 -3.14 10.91
CA VAL A 124 -2.57 -4.15 11.77
C VAL A 124 -3.19 -3.48 12.98
N GLU A 125 -2.51 -2.52 13.60
CA GLU A 125 -3.04 -1.81 14.75
C GLU A 125 -4.32 -1.05 14.40
N LYS A 126 -4.35 -0.42 13.21
CA LYS A 126 -5.50 0.38 12.80
C LYS A 126 -6.68 -0.46 12.31
N TYR A 127 -6.42 -1.53 11.57
CA TYR A 127 -7.47 -2.30 10.87
C TYR A 127 -7.61 -3.75 11.33
N GLY A 128 -6.64 -4.27 12.05
CA GLY A 128 -6.58 -5.69 12.39
C GLY A 128 -7.43 -6.06 13.58
N ARG A 129 -8.71 -5.97 13.42
CA ARG A 129 -9.65 -6.30 14.50
C ARG A 129 -10.39 -7.58 14.24
#